data_2ae19fbfd800efbdab90450305d1d856
#
_entry.id   2ae19fbfd800efbdab90450305d1d856
#
_cell.length_a   1.000
_cell.length_b   1.000
_cell.length_c   1.000
_cell.angle_alpha   90.00
_cell.angle_beta   90.00
_cell.angle_gamma   90.00
#
_symmetry.space_group_name_H-M   'P 1'
#
loop_
_entity.id
_entity.type
_entity.pdbx_description
1 polymer ?
#
loop_
_entity_poly.entity_id
_entity_poly.type
_entity_poly.pdbx_seq_one_letter_code
_entity_poly.pdbx_strand_id
1 'polypeptide(L)'
;MRVALMIEGQEGVSWEDWLALARVCEESGIESLFRSDHYQSVFQDPTHTALDAWATTSALSAVTERLRLGTLVSPVTFRRAGELAKVVATADHVSGGRVELGLGAGWNEREHETFGFPFPDLRERMDELEQQLGHVRRQWAELSPRPVQQPGPPVIVGGTAGPRGCRLGARYADEYNTVFASVEDCAERK
;
A
#
# COMPACT_ATOMS: atom_id res chain seq x y z
N MET A 1 -11.99 8.08 -15.70
CA MET A 1 -11.26 8.55 -14.49
C MET A 1 -11.57 7.54 -13.39
N ARG A 2 -10.56 6.96 -12.78
CA ARG A 2 -10.72 6.03 -11.65
C ARG A 2 -10.89 6.82 -10.36
N VAL A 3 -11.87 6.45 -9.54
CA VAL A 3 -12.12 7.06 -8.22
C VAL A 3 -11.82 6.01 -7.15
N ALA A 4 -10.92 6.37 -6.25
CA ALA A 4 -10.55 5.55 -5.11
C ALA A 4 -10.81 6.29 -3.80
N LEU A 5 -11.24 5.56 -2.79
CA LEU A 5 -11.31 6.05 -1.40
C LEU A 5 -10.04 5.60 -0.68
N MET A 6 -9.38 6.51 0.05
CA MET A 6 -8.22 6.22 0.89
C MET A 6 -8.54 6.59 2.35
N ILE A 7 -8.28 5.68 3.26
CA ILE A 7 -8.59 5.82 4.68
C ILE A 7 -7.33 5.65 5.53
N GLU A 8 -7.14 6.55 6.48
CA GLU A 8 -6.11 6.47 7.52
C GLU A 8 -6.55 5.48 8.61
N GLY A 9 -6.39 4.18 8.33
CA GLY A 9 -6.95 3.09 9.13
C GLY A 9 -6.41 3.01 10.56
N GLN A 10 -5.26 3.61 10.84
CA GLN A 10 -4.65 3.67 12.18
C GLN A 10 -5.27 4.75 13.08
N GLU A 11 -6.20 5.52 12.57
CA GLU A 11 -6.88 6.56 13.35
C GLU A 11 -8.21 6.06 13.94
N GLY A 12 -8.18 4.87 14.51
CA GLY A 12 -9.30 4.31 15.26
C GLY A 12 -10.38 3.63 14.41
N VAL A 13 -10.09 3.27 13.18
CA VAL A 13 -11.05 2.59 12.30
C VAL A 13 -11.20 1.13 12.76
N SER A 14 -12.37 0.78 13.27
CA SER A 14 -12.70 -0.57 13.72
C SER A 14 -12.90 -1.55 12.56
N TRP A 15 -12.98 -2.84 12.86
CA TRP A 15 -13.31 -3.83 11.83
C TRP A 15 -14.73 -3.61 11.26
N GLU A 16 -15.67 -3.24 12.09
CA GLU A 16 -17.05 -2.93 11.72
C GLU A 16 -17.11 -1.73 10.77
N ASP A 17 -16.28 -0.69 11.02
CA ASP A 17 -16.17 0.46 10.11
C ASP A 17 -15.60 0.06 8.75
N TRP A 18 -14.58 -0.81 8.74
CA TRP A 18 -14.03 -1.34 7.49
C TRP A 18 -15.07 -2.10 6.66
N LEU A 19 -15.89 -2.93 7.31
CA LEU A 19 -16.99 -3.63 6.63
C LEU A 19 -18.03 -2.67 6.08
N ALA A 20 -18.39 -1.62 6.83
CA ALA A 20 -19.33 -0.60 6.39
C ALA A 20 -18.77 0.20 5.20
N LEU A 21 -17.50 0.64 5.26
CA LEU A 21 -16.82 1.33 4.17
C LEU A 21 -16.78 0.50 2.89
N ALA A 22 -16.40 -0.79 3.02
CA ALA A 22 -16.34 -1.68 1.87
C ALA A 22 -17.71 -1.87 1.22
N ARG A 23 -18.78 -2.02 2.02
CA ARG A 23 -20.15 -2.12 1.51
C ARG A 23 -20.56 -0.85 0.77
N VAL A 24 -20.34 0.33 1.37
CA VAL A 24 -20.66 1.61 0.70
C VAL A 24 -19.90 1.76 -0.61
N CYS A 25 -18.62 1.38 -0.65
CA CYS A 25 -17.84 1.41 -1.90
C CYS A 25 -18.39 0.46 -2.97
N GLU A 26 -18.80 -0.76 -2.57
CA GLU A 26 -19.43 -1.73 -3.48
C GLU A 26 -20.76 -1.17 -4.06
N GLU A 27 -21.60 -0.58 -3.21
CA GLU A 27 -22.92 -0.07 -3.59
C GLU A 27 -22.85 1.23 -4.40
N SER A 28 -21.90 2.11 -4.09
CA SER A 28 -21.79 3.43 -4.75
C SER A 28 -21.01 3.43 -6.06
N GLY A 29 -20.36 2.30 -6.41
CA GLY A 29 -19.53 2.21 -7.62
C GLY A 29 -18.14 2.81 -7.48
N ILE A 30 -17.65 3.09 -6.27
CA ILE A 30 -16.23 3.39 -6.02
C ILE A 30 -15.40 2.17 -6.43
N GLU A 31 -14.34 2.40 -7.20
CA GLU A 31 -13.56 1.32 -7.81
C GLU A 31 -12.56 0.68 -6.85
N SER A 32 -12.02 1.48 -5.93
CA SER A 32 -10.96 1.02 -5.03
C SER A 32 -11.10 1.60 -3.63
N LEU A 33 -10.78 0.79 -2.63
CA LEU A 33 -10.62 1.19 -1.25
C LEU A 33 -9.19 0.90 -0.82
N PHE A 34 -8.44 1.95 -0.53
CA PHE A 34 -7.08 1.88 -0.01
C PHE A 34 -7.04 2.25 1.47
N ARG A 35 -6.02 1.75 2.13
CA ARG A 35 -5.67 2.17 3.49
C ARG A 35 -4.19 2.48 3.60
N SER A 36 -3.85 3.38 4.54
CA SER A 36 -2.49 3.53 5.02
C SER A 36 -2.00 2.25 5.70
N ASP A 37 -0.70 2.04 5.68
CA ASP A 37 -0.04 0.93 6.38
C ASP A 37 0.75 1.51 7.55
N HIS A 38 0.06 1.71 8.68
CA HIS A 38 0.59 2.17 9.94
C HIS A 38 0.15 1.25 11.08
N TYR A 39 1.01 1.05 12.06
CA TYR A 39 0.76 0.21 13.24
C TYR A 39 0.22 1.01 14.44
N GLN A 40 0.29 2.34 14.39
CA GLN A 40 -0.22 3.23 15.44
C GLN A 40 -0.69 4.56 14.85
N SER A 41 -1.49 5.31 15.62
CA SER A 41 -1.93 6.66 15.24
C SER A 41 -0.76 7.57 14.91
N VAL A 42 -0.81 8.21 13.76
CA VAL A 42 0.18 9.22 13.36
C VAL A 42 -0.05 10.55 14.07
N PHE A 43 -1.28 10.80 14.51
CA PHE A 43 -1.64 11.97 15.33
C PHE A 43 -1.34 11.78 16.83
N GLN A 44 -0.78 10.63 17.21
CA GLN A 44 -0.39 10.31 18.59
C GLN A 44 -1.58 10.25 19.57
N ASP A 45 -2.76 9.94 19.08
CA ASP A 45 -3.92 9.71 19.93
C ASP A 45 -3.85 8.30 20.54
N PRO A 46 -3.69 8.16 21.87
CA PRO A 46 -3.56 6.85 22.51
C PRO A 46 -4.87 6.06 22.53
N THR A 47 -5.99 6.67 22.20
CA THR A 47 -7.30 6.02 22.11
C THR A 47 -7.56 5.38 20.75
N HIS A 48 -6.80 5.79 19.73
CA HIS A 48 -6.92 5.21 18.40
C HIS A 48 -6.24 3.84 18.33
N THR A 49 -6.98 2.88 17.82
CA THR A 49 -6.48 1.53 17.55
C THR A 49 -6.12 1.37 16.09
N ALA A 50 -5.11 0.56 15.81
CA ALA A 50 -4.68 0.24 14.46
C ALA A 50 -4.75 -1.28 14.22
N LEU A 51 -5.47 -1.70 13.19
CA LEU A 51 -5.41 -3.08 12.70
C LEU A 51 -4.31 -3.19 11.65
N ASP A 52 -3.62 -4.33 11.57
CA ASP A 52 -2.61 -4.57 10.53
C ASP A 52 -3.20 -4.40 9.13
N ALA A 53 -2.48 -3.68 8.27
CA ALA A 53 -3.00 -3.29 6.97
C ALA A 53 -3.23 -4.48 6.04
N TRP A 54 -2.29 -5.41 5.96
CA TRP A 54 -2.40 -6.54 5.04
C TRP A 54 -3.35 -7.63 5.56
N ALA A 55 -3.42 -7.84 6.87
CA ALA A 55 -4.44 -8.70 7.46
C ALA A 55 -5.85 -8.17 7.19
N THR A 56 -6.07 -6.85 7.40
CA THR A 56 -7.35 -6.19 7.10
C THR A 56 -7.68 -6.25 5.60
N THR A 57 -6.72 -5.93 4.73
CA THR A 57 -6.91 -6.00 3.27
C THR A 57 -7.28 -7.41 2.82
N SER A 58 -6.61 -8.44 3.36
CA SER A 58 -6.93 -9.84 3.03
C SER A 58 -8.32 -10.24 3.51
N ALA A 59 -8.73 -9.81 4.71
CA ALA A 59 -10.06 -10.08 5.23
C ALA A 59 -11.17 -9.39 4.39
N LEU A 60 -10.97 -8.11 4.03
CA LEU A 60 -11.88 -7.38 3.14
C LEU A 60 -11.97 -8.02 1.75
N SER A 61 -10.85 -8.56 1.25
CA SER A 61 -10.82 -9.28 -0.02
C SER A 61 -11.75 -10.50 -0.05
N ALA A 62 -11.95 -11.15 1.10
CA ALA A 62 -12.81 -12.33 1.20
C ALA A 62 -14.31 -11.99 1.28
N VAL A 63 -14.66 -10.75 1.62
CA VAL A 63 -16.06 -10.31 1.84
C VAL A 63 -16.54 -9.28 0.84
N THR A 64 -15.74 -8.98 -0.19
CA THR A 64 -16.07 -8.07 -1.30
C THR A 64 -16.02 -8.83 -2.63
N GLU A 65 -16.77 -8.36 -3.62
CA GLU A 65 -16.88 -9.04 -4.93
C GLU A 65 -16.21 -8.27 -6.08
N ARG A 66 -16.30 -6.93 -6.06
CA ARG A 66 -15.86 -6.05 -7.15
C ARG A 66 -14.74 -5.09 -6.75
N LEU A 67 -14.76 -4.66 -5.50
CA LEU A 67 -13.90 -3.61 -4.98
C LEU A 67 -12.41 -4.00 -5.06
N ARG A 68 -11.60 -3.14 -5.64
CA ARG A 68 -10.14 -3.28 -5.58
C ARG A 68 -9.63 -2.78 -4.24
N LEU A 69 -8.64 -3.45 -3.69
CA LEU A 69 -8.17 -3.23 -2.32
C LEU A 69 -6.65 -3.15 -2.29
N GLY A 70 -6.09 -2.34 -1.41
CA GLY A 70 -4.65 -2.27 -1.27
C GLY A 70 -4.16 -1.30 -0.20
N THR A 71 -2.86 -1.16 -0.15
CA THR A 71 -2.20 -0.16 0.73
C THR A 71 -1.79 1.06 -0.08
N LEU A 72 -1.88 2.24 0.53
CA LEU A 72 -1.44 3.49 -0.06
C LEU A 72 -0.73 4.36 1.00
N VAL A 73 0.53 4.05 1.34
CA VAL A 73 1.36 2.96 0.81
C VAL A 73 2.01 2.19 1.96
N SER A 74 2.48 0.96 1.72
CA SER A 74 3.29 0.20 2.68
C SER A 74 4.72 0.74 2.72
N PRO A 75 5.29 1.04 3.90
CA PRO A 75 6.70 1.35 4.05
C PRO A 75 7.58 0.12 3.78
N VAL A 76 8.64 0.30 3.01
CA VAL A 76 9.60 -0.79 2.73
C VAL A 76 10.29 -1.33 3.98
N THR A 77 10.38 -0.52 5.00
CA THR A 77 11.01 -0.82 6.29
C THR A 77 10.19 -1.75 7.20
N PHE A 78 8.89 -1.96 6.92
CA PHE A 78 8.02 -2.78 7.78
C PHE A 78 8.08 -4.26 7.48
N ARG A 79 8.33 -4.63 6.22
CA ARG A 79 8.32 -6.04 5.79
C ARG A 79 9.45 -6.31 4.80
N ARG A 80 10.06 -7.48 4.90
CA ARG A 80 11.01 -7.93 3.89
C ARG A 80 10.30 -8.17 2.56
N ALA A 81 11.00 -7.94 1.47
CA ALA A 81 10.45 -8.05 0.11
C ALA A 81 9.77 -9.42 -0.16
N GLY A 82 10.39 -10.51 0.31
CA GLY A 82 9.83 -11.85 0.13
C GLY A 82 8.56 -12.11 0.92
N GLU A 83 8.49 -11.62 2.15
CA GLU A 83 7.30 -11.70 3.00
C GLU A 83 6.15 -10.88 2.39
N LEU A 84 6.45 -9.65 1.97
CA LEU A 84 5.47 -8.78 1.32
C LEU A 84 4.96 -9.39 0.02
N ALA A 85 5.85 -9.88 -0.84
CA ALA A 85 5.46 -10.54 -2.09
C ALA A 85 4.49 -11.71 -1.85
N LYS A 86 4.74 -12.50 -0.78
CA LYS A 86 3.88 -13.63 -0.43
C LYS A 86 2.53 -13.20 0.14
N VAL A 87 2.51 -12.21 1.01
CA VAL A 87 1.26 -11.66 1.58
C VAL A 87 0.38 -11.08 0.48
N VAL A 88 0.97 -10.27 -0.41
CA VAL A 88 0.24 -9.67 -1.53
C VAL A 88 -0.31 -10.73 -2.48
N ALA A 89 0.50 -11.73 -2.85
CA ALA A 89 0.04 -12.83 -3.71
C ALA A 89 -1.09 -13.63 -3.04
N THR A 90 -1.06 -13.82 -1.71
CA THR A 90 -2.13 -14.48 -0.97
C THR A 90 -3.41 -13.66 -1.00
N ALA A 91 -3.34 -12.36 -0.71
CA ALA A 91 -4.49 -11.46 -0.78
C ALA A 91 -5.06 -11.37 -2.21
N ASP A 92 -4.19 -11.44 -3.23
CA ASP A 92 -4.59 -11.47 -4.64
C ASP A 92 -5.41 -12.74 -4.96
N HIS A 93 -5.00 -13.89 -4.44
CA HIS A 93 -5.80 -15.13 -4.56
C HIS A 93 -7.14 -15.02 -3.83
N VAL A 94 -7.14 -14.54 -2.59
CA VAL A 94 -8.36 -14.38 -1.78
C VAL A 94 -9.36 -13.44 -2.47
N SER A 95 -8.86 -12.39 -3.09
CA SER A 95 -9.69 -11.41 -3.80
C SER A 95 -10.12 -11.85 -5.21
N GLY A 96 -9.52 -12.90 -5.77
CA GLY A 96 -9.73 -13.26 -7.18
C GLY A 96 -9.12 -12.24 -8.16
N GLY A 97 -7.98 -11.63 -7.80
CA GLY A 97 -7.24 -10.70 -8.67
C GLY A 97 -7.63 -9.22 -8.53
N ARG A 98 -7.97 -8.77 -7.33
CA ARG A 98 -8.41 -7.37 -7.08
C ARG A 98 -7.47 -6.56 -6.18
N VAL A 99 -6.32 -7.11 -5.80
CA VAL A 99 -5.38 -6.42 -4.90
C VAL A 99 -4.40 -5.54 -5.67
N GLU A 100 -3.99 -4.44 -5.04
CA GLU A 100 -2.96 -3.53 -5.51
C GLU A 100 -1.93 -3.28 -4.40
N LEU A 101 -0.65 -3.21 -4.77
CA LEU A 101 0.44 -2.97 -3.84
C LEU A 101 0.94 -1.54 -3.94
N GLY A 102 0.69 -0.73 -2.93
CA GLY A 102 1.39 0.54 -2.77
C GLY A 102 2.67 0.38 -1.95
N LEU A 103 3.77 0.95 -2.41
CA LEU A 103 5.07 0.96 -1.75
C LEU A 103 5.66 2.36 -1.65
N GLY A 104 6.28 2.67 -0.51
CA GLY A 104 6.97 3.92 -0.25
C GLY A 104 8.17 3.74 0.68
N ALA A 105 9.00 4.77 0.80
CA ALA A 105 10.22 4.72 1.61
C ALA A 105 9.98 4.71 3.13
N GLY A 106 8.76 5.03 3.58
CA GLY A 106 8.49 5.24 5.01
C GLY A 106 8.95 6.62 5.51
N TRP A 107 8.35 7.10 6.60
CA TRP A 107 8.64 8.43 7.14
C TRP A 107 8.49 8.56 8.66
N ASN A 108 7.68 7.74 9.31
CA ASN A 108 7.34 7.89 10.73
C ASN A 108 8.37 7.18 11.62
N GLU A 109 9.42 7.90 11.99
CA GLU A 109 10.52 7.38 12.82
C GLU A 109 10.02 6.82 14.17
N ARG A 110 9.11 7.54 14.84
CA ARG A 110 8.54 7.11 16.13
C ARG A 110 7.88 5.73 16.06
N GLU A 111 7.18 5.44 14.99
CA GLU A 111 6.53 4.15 14.79
C GLU A 111 7.57 3.03 14.63
N HIS A 112 8.65 3.30 13.91
CA HIS A 112 9.76 2.37 13.76
C HIS A 112 10.42 2.07 15.12
N GLU A 113 10.66 3.10 15.92
CA GLU A 113 11.18 2.94 17.29
C GLU A 113 10.23 2.10 18.16
N THR A 114 8.93 2.39 18.14
CA THR A 114 7.92 1.69 18.96
C THR A 114 7.85 0.20 18.64
N PHE A 115 7.91 -0.16 17.36
CA PHE A 115 7.76 -1.56 16.90
C PHE A 115 9.08 -2.26 16.61
N GLY A 116 10.21 -1.58 16.84
CA GLY A 116 11.55 -2.16 16.64
C GLY A 116 11.91 -2.37 15.17
N PHE A 117 11.32 -1.58 14.27
CA PHE A 117 11.68 -1.61 12.85
C PHE A 117 12.94 -0.77 12.60
N PRO A 118 13.78 -1.16 11.63
CA PRO A 118 14.92 -0.33 11.24
C PRO A 118 14.43 0.98 10.62
N PHE A 119 15.10 2.09 10.96
CA PHE A 119 14.84 3.39 10.34
C PHE A 119 16.15 4.03 9.88
N PRO A 120 16.77 3.52 8.82
CA PRO A 120 17.98 4.09 8.26
C PRO A 120 17.69 5.46 7.62
N ASP A 121 18.73 6.15 7.15
CA ASP A 121 18.54 7.44 6.50
C ASP A 121 17.68 7.35 5.24
N LEU A 122 17.20 8.49 4.75
CA LEU A 122 16.31 8.52 3.57
C LEU A 122 16.96 7.92 2.32
N ARG A 123 18.28 8.07 2.15
CA ARG A 123 19.00 7.52 1.00
C ARG A 123 18.95 6.00 1.02
N GLU A 124 19.24 5.40 2.16
CA GLU A 124 19.19 3.95 2.36
C GLU A 124 17.76 3.40 2.20
N ARG A 125 16.76 4.08 2.77
CA ARG A 125 15.35 3.68 2.55
C ARG A 125 14.93 3.76 1.08
N MET A 126 15.43 4.74 0.35
CA MET A 126 15.18 4.83 -1.11
C MET A 126 15.95 3.77 -1.91
N ASP A 127 17.13 3.34 -1.45
CA ASP A 127 17.87 2.20 -2.02
C ASP A 127 17.08 0.90 -1.78
N GLU A 128 16.54 0.74 -0.57
CA GLU A 128 15.70 -0.40 -0.22
C GLU A 128 14.40 -0.42 -1.03
N LEU A 129 13.75 0.73 -1.23
CA LEU A 129 12.56 0.85 -2.07
C LEU A 129 12.83 0.35 -3.49
N GLU A 130 13.95 0.75 -4.09
CA GLU A 130 14.34 0.30 -5.42
C GLU A 130 14.56 -1.21 -5.48
N GLN A 131 15.30 -1.74 -4.49
CA GLN A 131 15.56 -3.18 -4.38
C GLN A 131 14.28 -3.98 -4.18
N GLN A 132 13.40 -3.52 -3.29
CA GLN A 132 12.16 -4.20 -2.95
C GLN A 132 11.18 -4.22 -4.12
N LEU A 133 11.02 -3.11 -4.84
CA LEU A 133 10.23 -3.03 -6.07
C LEU A 133 10.67 -4.06 -7.11
N GLY A 134 11.98 -4.12 -7.38
CA GLY A 134 12.54 -5.09 -8.32
C GLY A 134 12.43 -6.54 -7.82
N HIS A 135 12.59 -6.77 -6.52
CA HIS A 135 12.53 -8.10 -5.90
C HIS A 135 11.10 -8.66 -5.94
N VAL A 136 10.12 -7.88 -5.52
CA VAL A 136 8.70 -8.30 -5.47
C VAL A 136 8.22 -8.75 -6.86
N ARG A 137 8.49 -7.96 -7.90
CA ARG A 137 8.09 -8.31 -9.27
C ARG A 137 8.75 -9.60 -9.77
N ARG A 138 10.05 -9.82 -9.49
CA ARG A 138 10.72 -11.08 -9.84
C ARG A 138 10.14 -12.25 -9.07
N GLN A 139 9.91 -12.06 -7.79
CA GLN A 139 9.42 -13.13 -6.92
C GLN A 139 8.02 -13.60 -7.33
N TRP A 140 7.12 -12.70 -7.72
CA TRP A 140 5.80 -13.10 -8.22
C TRP A 140 5.86 -14.03 -9.45
N ALA A 141 6.89 -13.90 -10.28
CA ALA A 141 7.09 -14.83 -11.40
C ALA A 141 7.54 -16.23 -10.96
N GLU A 142 8.14 -16.35 -9.76
CA GLU A 142 8.73 -17.58 -9.22
C GLU A 142 7.90 -18.23 -8.10
N LEU A 143 6.95 -17.49 -7.49
CA LEU A 143 6.11 -18.01 -6.40
C LEU A 143 5.26 -19.20 -6.83
N SER A 144 4.97 -20.05 -5.85
CA SER A 144 3.94 -21.09 -5.96
C SER A 144 2.96 -20.94 -4.77
N PRO A 145 1.65 -20.67 -5.02
CA PRO A 145 1.12 -20.26 -6.35
C PRO A 145 1.58 -18.87 -6.77
N ARG A 146 1.61 -18.60 -8.07
CA ARG A 146 1.78 -17.24 -8.61
C ARG A 146 0.55 -16.40 -8.31
N PRO A 147 0.64 -15.07 -8.29
CA PRO A 147 -0.55 -14.21 -8.23
C PRO A 147 -1.57 -14.55 -9.33
N VAL A 148 -2.83 -14.28 -9.07
CA VAL A 148 -3.92 -14.41 -10.06
C VAL A 148 -3.74 -13.39 -11.18
N GLN A 149 -3.44 -12.16 -10.81
CA GLN A 149 -3.11 -11.09 -11.76
C GLN A 149 -1.74 -11.36 -12.41
N GLN A 150 -1.63 -11.19 -13.72
CA GLN A 150 -0.38 -11.42 -14.47
C GLN A 150 0.09 -10.13 -15.15
N PRO A 151 1.37 -9.77 -15.04
CA PRO A 151 2.48 -10.50 -14.44
C PRO A 151 2.54 -10.40 -12.90
N GLY A 152 1.61 -9.73 -12.27
CA GLY A 152 1.41 -9.55 -10.83
C GLY A 152 0.40 -8.44 -10.55
N PRO A 153 0.03 -8.24 -9.29
CA PRO A 153 -0.79 -7.10 -8.87
C PRO A 153 -0.20 -5.76 -9.32
N PRO A 154 -1.04 -4.77 -9.65
CA PRO A 154 -0.55 -3.42 -9.92
C PRO A 154 0.27 -2.87 -8.76
N VAL A 155 1.34 -2.16 -9.09
CA VAL A 155 2.24 -1.53 -8.12
C VAL A 155 2.07 -0.02 -8.19
N ILE A 156 1.85 0.60 -7.04
CA ILE A 156 1.77 2.04 -6.86
C ILE A 156 3.00 2.50 -6.08
N VAL A 157 3.78 3.43 -6.60
CA VAL A 157 4.86 4.06 -5.83
C VAL A 157 4.33 5.33 -5.19
N GLY A 158 4.49 5.47 -3.87
CA GLY A 158 4.07 6.65 -3.13
C GLY A 158 5.24 7.52 -2.68
N GLY A 159 5.04 8.83 -2.70
CA GLY A 159 6.02 9.78 -2.20
C GLY A 159 5.80 11.21 -2.70
N THR A 160 6.78 12.07 -2.45
CA THR A 160 6.73 13.50 -2.80
C THR A 160 7.05 13.80 -4.28
N ALA A 161 7.18 12.79 -5.11
CA ALA A 161 7.53 12.90 -6.52
C ALA A 161 8.84 13.67 -6.82
N GLY A 162 9.83 13.54 -5.91
CA GLY A 162 11.19 14.02 -6.20
C GLY A 162 11.83 13.20 -7.36
N PRO A 163 12.94 13.69 -7.94
CA PRO A 163 13.52 13.09 -9.16
C PRO A 163 13.83 11.59 -9.08
N ARG A 164 14.23 11.09 -7.90
CA ARG A 164 14.46 9.66 -7.68
C ARG A 164 13.14 8.89 -7.63
N GLY A 165 12.14 9.41 -6.91
CA GLY A 165 10.82 8.81 -6.83
C GLY A 165 10.16 8.67 -8.21
N CYS A 166 10.21 9.73 -9.01
CA CYS A 166 9.70 9.71 -10.39
C CYS A 166 10.39 8.64 -11.25
N ARG A 167 11.73 8.50 -11.16
CA ARG A 167 12.45 7.44 -11.89
C ARG A 167 12.05 6.03 -11.44
N LEU A 168 11.86 5.82 -10.14
CA LEU A 168 11.39 4.53 -9.61
C LEU A 168 9.97 4.22 -10.07
N GLY A 169 9.07 5.22 -10.01
CA GLY A 169 7.72 5.10 -10.54
C GLY A 169 7.72 4.71 -12.03
N ALA A 170 8.43 5.46 -12.85
CA ALA A 170 8.51 5.18 -14.29
C ALA A 170 9.10 3.80 -14.64
N ARG A 171 9.98 3.26 -13.78
CA ARG A 171 10.63 1.97 -14.02
C ARG A 171 9.85 0.77 -13.52
N TYR A 172 9.18 0.90 -12.38
CA TYR A 172 8.65 -0.24 -11.63
C TYR A 172 7.15 -0.18 -11.36
N ALA A 173 6.52 1.00 -11.46
CA ALA A 173 5.15 1.18 -11.05
C ALA A 173 4.17 1.26 -12.22
N ASP A 174 2.93 0.90 -11.94
CA ASP A 174 1.79 1.09 -12.83
C ASP A 174 1.14 2.46 -12.56
N GLU A 175 1.33 3.00 -11.34
CA GLU A 175 0.80 4.29 -10.89
C GLU A 175 1.77 4.96 -9.91
N TYR A 176 1.78 6.29 -9.88
CA TYR A 176 2.49 7.09 -8.89
C TYR A 176 1.49 7.89 -8.06
N ASN A 177 1.55 7.75 -6.74
CA ASN A 177 0.74 8.53 -5.81
C ASN A 177 1.60 9.61 -5.13
N THR A 178 1.13 10.86 -5.17
CA THR A 178 1.73 11.98 -4.42
C THR A 178 0.69 12.63 -3.51
N VAL A 179 1.08 12.90 -2.26
CA VAL A 179 0.21 13.54 -1.28
C VAL A 179 0.38 15.05 -1.30
N PHE A 180 -0.70 15.78 -1.05
CA PHE A 180 -0.72 17.25 -0.92
C PHE A 180 -0.13 18.02 -2.11
N ALA A 181 -0.03 17.40 -3.29
CA ALA A 181 0.45 18.08 -4.48
C ALA A 181 -0.66 18.94 -5.10
N SER A 182 -0.32 20.16 -5.50
CA SER A 182 -1.21 20.99 -6.31
C SER A 182 -1.32 20.46 -7.75
N VAL A 183 -2.26 20.96 -8.51
CA VAL A 183 -2.38 20.63 -9.95
C VAL A 183 -1.12 21.07 -10.71
N GLU A 184 -0.57 22.23 -10.34
CA GLU A 184 0.66 22.79 -10.89
C GLU A 184 1.86 21.87 -10.60
N ASP A 185 2.02 21.43 -9.33
CA ASP A 185 3.05 20.46 -8.94
C ASP A 185 2.96 19.17 -9.76
N CYS A 186 1.76 18.65 -9.96
CA CYS A 186 1.54 17.45 -10.75
C CYS A 186 1.91 17.65 -12.22
N ALA A 187 1.63 18.83 -12.79
CA ALA A 187 1.97 19.16 -14.16
C ALA A 187 3.48 19.29 -14.38
N GLU A 188 4.21 19.88 -13.41
CA GLU A 188 5.66 20.02 -13.46
C GLU A 188 6.41 18.70 -13.28
N ARG A 189 5.81 17.73 -12.59
CA ARG A 189 6.40 16.42 -12.28
C ARG A 189 6.08 15.32 -13.29
N LYS A 190 5.36 15.66 -14.34
CA LYS A 190 4.97 14.76 -15.42
C LYS A 190 6.09 14.65 -16.46
#